data_bfa876594d9d199a1b01b1f1bfcb179f
#
_entry.id   bfa876594d9d199a1b01b1f1bfcb179f
#
_cell.length_a   1.000
_cell.length_b   1.000
_cell.length_c   1.000
_cell.angle_alpha   90.00
_cell.angle_beta   90.00
_cell.angle_gamma   90.00
#
_symmetry.space_group_name_H-M   'P 1'
#
loop_
_entity.id
_entity.type
_entity.pdbx_description
1 polymer ?
#
loop_
_entity_poly.entity_id
_entity_poly.type
_entity_poly.pdbx_seq_one_letter_code
_entity_poly.pdbx_strand_id
1 'polypeptide(L)'
;MRFPGRRKHKHYFPVHERDPLLHHAGLDTPEVKIHIVGVDQTLVDIDARVEDELLGRYQLPKGGSTVIPNDRALALYDELFQGGRINYEFAGGTVGNTLHNYSLLADDAAILLGVMSDPIRFGTSGYRYLSSTSSRVNLDHLQPVDGPIGRCFALITPDGERSFAISAGKMNELRAESVPASVFTNAGALVISAYLMRASSGEPMPDATRRAVALAREHGVPVVLTLGTRFVIAERPDFWRSFIEEHVDIVAMNEEEAEALTGIADPLLACERTLDFADLVLCTAGPIGLYLAGYTDDQVKRETRYALLPGAIPEFNRYEFSRPMFRDACQRPVKVFAHIAPYHGGPERITSANGAGDAALSALLHDISANRYHRARVPASAKHVREFLTYSSMSQVCRYANRVSYEVLVQSAPRLTRGLPEREDGLDDEKYWAM
;
A
#
# COMPACT_ATOMS: atom_id res chain seq x y z
N MET A 1 9.32 -29.35 -5.57
CA MET A 1 8.12 -28.55 -5.38
C MET A 1 8.57 -27.12 -5.13
N ARG A 2 8.23 -26.17 -6.00
CA ARG A 2 8.59 -24.76 -5.83
C ARG A 2 7.50 -24.10 -5.01
N PHE A 3 7.85 -23.48 -3.89
CA PHE A 3 6.87 -22.80 -3.07
C PHE A 3 6.46 -21.48 -3.75
N PRO A 4 5.15 -21.18 -3.82
CA PRO A 4 4.68 -19.86 -4.25
C PRO A 4 5.36 -18.76 -3.42
N GLY A 5 5.82 -17.71 -4.06
CA GLY A 5 6.50 -16.60 -3.39
C GLY A 5 8.01 -16.76 -3.16
N ARG A 6 8.59 -17.92 -3.37
CA ARG A 6 10.05 -18.05 -3.38
C ARG A 6 10.62 -17.45 -4.66
N ARG A 7 11.38 -16.39 -4.52
CA ARG A 7 12.09 -15.80 -5.64
C ARG A 7 13.33 -16.57 -5.98
N LYS A 8 13.54 -16.79 -7.28
CA LYS A 8 14.90 -17.01 -7.77
C LYS A 8 15.60 -15.65 -7.75
N HIS A 9 16.34 -15.59 -6.71
CA HIS A 9 17.48 -14.85 -6.53
C HIS A 9 17.89 -13.74 -7.26
N LYS A 10 17.56 -13.00 -8.00
CA LYS A 10 18.49 -12.00 -8.54
C LYS A 10 18.07 -10.59 -8.35
N HIS A 11 16.86 -10.30 -8.05
CA HIS A 11 16.41 -9.10 -8.64
C HIS A 11 16.17 -7.97 -7.72
N TYR A 12 15.59 -8.15 -6.56
CA TYR A 12 15.13 -6.98 -5.87
C TYR A 12 15.55 -6.92 -4.43
N PHE A 13 15.63 -8.06 -3.76
CA PHE A 13 15.81 -8.05 -2.33
C PHE A 13 16.68 -9.18 -1.87
N PRO A 14 17.58 -8.96 -0.90
CA PRO A 14 18.18 -10.03 -0.16
C PRO A 14 17.05 -10.78 0.53
N VAL A 15 16.99 -12.04 0.31
CA VAL A 15 16.13 -12.91 1.10
C VAL A 15 16.84 -13.10 2.43
N HIS A 16 16.15 -12.82 3.51
CA HIS A 16 16.67 -12.78 4.87
C HIS A 16 17.58 -13.95 5.22
N GLU A 17 17.13 -15.17 5.02
CA GLU A 17 17.87 -16.39 5.32
C GLU A 17 18.95 -16.75 4.28
N ARG A 18 19.03 -16.01 3.18
CA ARG A 18 19.88 -16.33 2.03
C ARG A 18 20.75 -15.18 1.55
N ASP A 19 20.92 -14.15 2.38
CA ASP A 19 21.89 -13.12 2.06
C ASP A 19 23.28 -13.76 2.08
N PRO A 20 24.00 -13.81 0.95
CA PRO A 20 25.33 -14.41 0.88
C PRO A 20 26.30 -13.80 1.90
N LEU A 21 26.09 -12.55 2.29
CA LEU A 21 26.90 -11.87 3.29
C LEU A 21 26.73 -12.46 4.69
N LEU A 22 25.56 -13.00 5.02
CA LEU A 22 25.32 -13.67 6.29
C LEU A 22 26.09 -14.98 6.43
N HIS A 23 26.20 -15.75 5.36
CA HIS A 23 26.93 -17.02 5.37
C HIS A 23 28.45 -16.84 5.44
N HIS A 24 28.97 -15.71 4.97
CA HIS A 24 30.40 -15.42 4.98
C HIS A 24 30.88 -14.66 6.23
N ALA A 25 29.98 -14.03 6.95
CA ALA A 25 30.37 -13.17 8.06
C ALA A 25 30.52 -13.89 9.41
N GLY A 26 30.13 -15.16 9.54
CA GLY A 26 30.19 -15.91 10.80
C GLY A 26 29.45 -15.24 11.98
N LEU A 27 28.44 -14.45 11.65
CA LEU A 27 27.76 -13.62 12.63
C LEU A 27 26.69 -14.44 13.34
N ASP A 28 26.96 -14.85 14.57
CA ASP A 28 25.96 -15.25 15.56
C ASP A 28 25.15 -14.02 15.99
N THR A 29 24.37 -13.45 15.08
CA THR A 29 23.48 -12.35 15.40
C THR A 29 22.10 -12.90 15.72
N PRO A 30 21.44 -12.39 16.78
CA PRO A 30 20.06 -12.80 17.09
C PRO A 30 19.15 -12.62 15.88
N GLU A 31 18.19 -13.51 15.73
CA GLU A 31 17.20 -13.40 14.66
C GLU A 31 16.37 -12.12 14.89
N VAL A 32 16.58 -11.12 14.07
CA VAL A 32 15.80 -9.88 14.09
C VAL A 32 14.63 -10.07 13.13
N LYS A 33 13.41 -10.11 13.65
CA LYS A 33 12.20 -10.13 12.83
C LYS A 33 11.73 -8.72 12.58
N ILE A 34 11.82 -8.27 11.34
CA ILE A 34 11.22 -7.01 10.89
C ILE A 34 9.81 -7.29 10.39
N HIS A 35 8.87 -6.42 10.72
CA HIS A 35 7.48 -6.50 10.28
C HIS A 35 6.96 -5.10 9.93
N ILE A 36 5.84 -5.05 9.21
CA ILE A 36 5.11 -3.80 8.94
C ILE A 36 3.90 -3.74 9.86
N VAL A 37 3.65 -2.57 10.44
CA VAL A 37 2.45 -2.29 11.21
C VAL A 37 1.50 -1.47 10.35
N GLY A 38 0.22 -1.80 10.33
CA GLY A 38 -0.81 -1.00 9.67
C GLY A 38 -2.00 -0.74 10.57
N VAL A 39 -2.61 0.43 10.44
CA VAL A 39 -3.92 0.74 11.01
C VAL A 39 -4.92 0.81 9.87
N ASP A 40 -6.04 0.08 9.96
CA ASP A 40 -7.03 0.09 8.90
C ASP A 40 -8.47 -0.01 9.41
N GLN A 41 -9.38 0.42 8.57
CA GLN A 41 -10.80 0.13 8.65
C GLN A 41 -11.04 -1.28 8.13
N THR A 42 -11.33 -2.23 9.02
CA THR A 42 -11.64 -3.59 8.61
C THR A 42 -13.01 -3.65 7.94
N LEU A 43 -13.05 -4.02 6.68
CA LEU A 43 -14.28 -4.12 5.89
C LEU A 43 -14.21 -5.25 4.85
N VAL A 44 -15.35 -5.59 4.29
CA VAL A 44 -15.46 -6.52 3.16
C VAL A 44 -15.93 -5.76 1.93
N ASP A 45 -15.19 -5.92 0.84
CA ASP A 45 -15.59 -5.43 -0.48
C ASP A 45 -16.48 -6.48 -1.15
N ILE A 46 -17.63 -6.04 -1.65
CA ILE A 46 -18.65 -6.85 -2.32
C ILE A 46 -18.86 -6.29 -3.72
N ASP A 47 -18.45 -7.04 -4.73
CA ASP A 47 -18.63 -6.69 -6.13
C ASP A 47 -19.91 -7.38 -6.66
N ALA A 48 -20.83 -6.59 -7.19
CA ALA A 48 -22.09 -7.11 -7.70
C ALA A 48 -22.51 -6.40 -8.99
N ARG A 49 -23.06 -7.18 -9.94
CA ARG A 49 -23.69 -6.63 -11.15
C ARG A 49 -25.17 -6.36 -10.89
N VAL A 50 -25.59 -5.15 -11.22
CA VAL A 50 -26.94 -4.68 -10.92
C VAL A 50 -27.52 -3.88 -12.07
N GLU A 51 -28.84 -3.84 -12.18
CA GLU A 51 -29.53 -2.93 -13.09
C GLU A 51 -29.70 -1.55 -12.45
N ASP A 52 -29.87 -0.50 -13.27
CA ASP A 52 -30.06 0.88 -12.83
C ASP A 52 -31.23 1.05 -11.86
N GLU A 53 -32.31 0.23 -12.01
CA GLU A 53 -33.47 0.23 -11.13
C GLU A 53 -33.13 -0.11 -9.67
N LEU A 54 -32.10 -0.97 -9.44
CA LEU A 54 -31.66 -1.27 -8.08
C LEU A 54 -31.04 -0.04 -7.43
N LEU A 55 -30.22 0.70 -8.17
CA LEU A 55 -29.65 1.96 -7.68
C LEU A 55 -30.76 2.93 -7.28
N GLY A 56 -31.81 3.06 -8.13
CA GLY A 56 -32.96 3.90 -7.87
C GLY A 56 -33.72 3.50 -6.58
N ARG A 57 -33.98 2.20 -6.39
CA ARG A 57 -34.66 1.70 -5.17
C ARG A 57 -33.87 1.98 -3.90
N TYR A 58 -32.57 1.87 -3.96
CA TYR A 58 -31.68 2.16 -2.85
C TYR A 58 -31.23 3.63 -2.80
N GLN A 59 -31.76 4.49 -3.68
CA GLN A 59 -31.42 5.92 -3.76
C GLN A 59 -29.90 6.16 -3.80
N LEU A 60 -29.19 5.33 -4.56
CA LEU A 60 -27.75 5.43 -4.75
C LEU A 60 -27.47 6.21 -6.03
N PRO A 61 -26.72 7.30 -5.99
CA PRO A 61 -26.34 8.03 -7.19
C PRO A 61 -25.41 7.18 -8.03
N LYS A 62 -25.74 7.05 -9.33
CA LYS A 62 -24.89 6.33 -10.29
C LYS A 62 -23.52 7.02 -10.40
N GLY A 63 -22.45 6.24 -10.39
CA GLY A 63 -21.07 6.75 -10.37
C GLY A 63 -20.64 7.41 -9.06
N GLY A 64 -21.49 7.39 -8.03
CA GLY A 64 -21.25 8.02 -6.76
C GLY A 64 -20.88 7.06 -5.62
N SER A 65 -20.56 7.63 -4.46
CA SER A 65 -20.30 6.89 -3.23
C SER A 65 -21.22 7.40 -2.12
N THR A 66 -21.98 6.50 -1.51
CA THR A 66 -22.97 6.84 -0.49
C THR A 66 -22.78 5.99 0.76
N VAL A 67 -22.75 6.63 1.92
CA VAL A 67 -22.79 5.91 3.21
C VAL A 67 -24.26 5.54 3.51
N ILE A 68 -24.49 4.26 3.80
CA ILE A 68 -25.82 3.71 4.11
C ILE A 68 -25.84 3.11 5.53
N PRO A 69 -27.00 3.16 6.23
CA PRO A 69 -27.17 2.49 7.51
C PRO A 69 -26.96 0.97 7.41
N ASN A 70 -26.57 0.34 8.51
CA ASN A 70 -26.24 -1.08 8.53
C ASN A 70 -27.43 -2.00 8.21
N ASP A 71 -28.63 -1.67 8.64
CA ASP A 71 -29.88 -2.38 8.33
C ASP A 71 -30.17 -2.37 6.82
N ARG A 72 -29.94 -1.23 6.18
CA ARG A 72 -30.08 -1.07 4.74
C ARG A 72 -29.01 -1.83 3.98
N ALA A 73 -27.78 -1.87 4.49
CA ALA A 73 -26.71 -2.67 3.92
C ALA A 73 -26.99 -4.16 4.03
N LEU A 74 -27.60 -4.62 5.11
CA LEU A 74 -28.03 -6.01 5.25
C LEU A 74 -29.12 -6.36 4.23
N ALA A 75 -30.13 -5.51 4.08
CA ALA A 75 -31.19 -5.72 3.08
C ALA A 75 -30.65 -5.75 1.65
N LEU A 76 -29.71 -4.84 1.34
CA LEU A 76 -29.02 -4.85 0.04
C LEU A 76 -28.24 -6.14 -0.18
N TYR A 77 -27.47 -6.57 0.84
CA TYR A 77 -26.70 -7.81 0.76
C TYR A 77 -27.62 -9.03 0.50
N ASP A 78 -28.71 -9.15 1.26
CA ASP A 78 -29.64 -10.26 1.13
C ASP A 78 -30.31 -10.27 -0.25
N GLU A 79 -30.70 -9.12 -0.78
CA GLU A 79 -31.25 -9.03 -2.15
C GLU A 79 -30.24 -9.43 -3.21
N LEU A 80 -29.00 -8.97 -3.11
CA LEU A 80 -27.93 -9.32 -4.06
C LEU A 80 -27.58 -10.81 -3.98
N PHE A 81 -27.52 -11.36 -2.77
CA PHE A 81 -27.20 -12.76 -2.54
C PHE A 81 -28.30 -13.69 -3.07
N GLN A 82 -29.58 -13.43 -2.72
CA GLN A 82 -30.71 -14.22 -3.19
C GLN A 82 -30.89 -14.12 -4.72
N GLY A 83 -30.57 -12.97 -5.29
CA GLY A 83 -30.57 -12.74 -6.74
C GLY A 83 -29.40 -13.34 -7.48
N GLY A 84 -28.41 -13.94 -6.80
CA GLY A 84 -27.19 -14.47 -7.43
C GLY A 84 -26.35 -13.41 -8.14
N ARG A 85 -26.39 -12.16 -7.66
CA ARG A 85 -25.77 -11.00 -8.30
C ARG A 85 -24.38 -10.67 -7.78
N ILE A 86 -23.97 -11.29 -6.65
CA ILE A 86 -22.64 -11.10 -6.07
C ILE A 86 -21.64 -11.88 -6.93
N ASN A 87 -20.71 -11.16 -7.54
CA ASN A 87 -19.61 -11.77 -8.27
C ASN A 87 -18.50 -12.21 -7.34
N TYR A 88 -18.09 -11.31 -6.43
CA TYR A 88 -16.95 -11.51 -5.55
C TYR A 88 -17.20 -10.85 -4.20
N GLU A 89 -16.64 -11.46 -3.18
CA GLU A 89 -16.50 -10.90 -1.83
C GLU A 89 -15.05 -11.05 -1.40
N PHE A 90 -14.43 -9.94 -1.02
CA PHE A 90 -13.04 -9.91 -0.59
C PHE A 90 -12.90 -9.22 0.77
N ALA A 91 -11.88 -9.60 1.53
CA ALA A 91 -11.42 -8.73 2.58
C ALA A 91 -10.87 -7.46 1.93
N GLY A 92 -11.40 -6.31 2.32
CA GLY A 92 -11.08 -4.99 1.79
C GLY A 92 -10.21 -4.18 2.76
N GLY A 93 -10.20 -2.87 2.54
CA GLY A 93 -9.36 -1.93 3.25
C GLY A 93 -8.01 -1.72 2.59
N THR A 94 -7.66 -0.47 2.34
CA THR A 94 -6.44 -0.10 1.61
C THR A 94 -5.18 -0.58 2.31
N VAL A 95 -5.07 -0.39 3.62
CA VAL A 95 -3.92 -0.85 4.38
C VAL A 95 -3.95 -2.38 4.52
N GLY A 96 -5.11 -2.99 4.75
CA GLY A 96 -5.28 -4.44 4.79
C GLY A 96 -4.83 -5.12 3.49
N ASN A 97 -5.16 -4.54 2.33
CA ASN A 97 -4.70 -5.01 1.03
C ASN A 97 -3.17 -4.90 0.90
N THR A 98 -2.62 -3.75 1.29
CA THR A 98 -1.17 -3.50 1.28
C THR A 98 -0.42 -4.52 2.14
N LEU A 99 -0.87 -4.76 3.38
CA LEU A 99 -0.22 -5.72 4.29
C LEU A 99 -0.35 -7.16 3.81
N HIS A 100 -1.51 -7.53 3.25
CA HIS A 100 -1.70 -8.84 2.66
C HIS A 100 -0.72 -9.05 1.50
N ASN A 101 -0.66 -8.11 0.56
CA ASN A 101 0.25 -8.18 -0.60
C ASN A 101 1.71 -8.23 -0.15
N TYR A 102 2.10 -7.37 0.80
CA TYR A 102 3.44 -7.38 1.40
C TYR A 102 3.81 -8.76 1.95
N SER A 103 2.92 -9.40 2.71
CA SER A 103 3.17 -10.70 3.31
C SER A 103 3.31 -11.86 2.31
N LEU A 104 2.82 -11.67 1.07
CA LEU A 104 2.94 -12.65 0.00
C LEU A 104 4.16 -12.42 -0.92
N LEU A 105 4.78 -11.24 -0.86
CA LEU A 105 5.97 -10.94 -1.65
C LEU A 105 7.20 -11.66 -1.13
N ALA A 106 7.26 -11.86 0.18
CA ALA A 106 8.30 -12.62 0.86
C ALA A 106 7.71 -13.35 2.08
N ASP A 107 8.56 -13.94 2.90
CA ASP A 107 8.14 -14.60 4.13
C ASP A 107 8.02 -13.61 5.31
N ASP A 108 7.80 -12.34 5.01
CA ASP A 108 7.73 -11.26 5.99
C ASP A 108 6.36 -11.20 6.68
N ALA A 109 6.38 -10.87 7.96
CA ALA A 109 5.17 -10.69 8.76
C ALA A 109 4.68 -9.24 8.73
N ALA A 110 3.38 -9.06 8.90
CA ALA A 110 2.75 -7.78 9.14
C ALA A 110 1.82 -7.86 10.35
N ILE A 111 1.53 -6.74 10.98
CA ILE A 111 0.58 -6.61 12.09
C ILE A 111 -0.50 -5.62 11.67
N LEU A 112 -1.76 -6.03 11.75
CA LEU A 112 -2.89 -5.17 11.47
C LEU A 112 -3.58 -4.75 12.77
N LEU A 113 -3.73 -3.45 12.94
CA LEU A 113 -4.53 -2.82 13.99
C LEU A 113 -5.86 -2.35 13.37
N GLY A 114 -6.95 -2.64 14.01
CA GLY A 114 -8.30 -2.35 13.55
C GLY A 114 -9.31 -2.99 14.50
N VAL A 115 -10.50 -3.26 14.00
CA VAL A 115 -11.54 -3.93 14.80
C VAL A 115 -11.96 -5.24 14.18
N MET A 116 -12.54 -6.14 15.00
CA MET A 116 -13.13 -7.39 14.52
C MET A 116 -14.40 -7.72 15.30
N SER A 117 -15.40 -8.21 14.58
CA SER A 117 -16.66 -8.67 15.18
C SER A 117 -16.40 -9.76 16.22
N ASP A 118 -17.02 -9.63 17.38
CA ASP A 118 -17.02 -10.66 18.42
C ASP A 118 -18.48 -10.95 18.84
N PRO A 119 -18.96 -12.20 18.74
CA PRO A 119 -18.26 -13.38 18.22
C PRO A 119 -18.16 -13.42 16.69
N ILE A 120 -17.10 -14.05 16.18
CA ILE A 120 -16.96 -14.35 14.76
C ILE A 120 -17.84 -15.56 14.43
N ARG A 121 -18.73 -15.39 13.46
CA ARG A 121 -19.64 -16.46 13.01
C ARG A 121 -19.38 -16.80 11.55
N PHE A 122 -19.49 -18.09 11.23
CA PHE A 122 -19.41 -18.57 9.84
C PHE A 122 -20.41 -17.81 8.93
N GLY A 123 -19.97 -17.43 7.73
CA GLY A 123 -20.78 -16.69 6.76
C GLY A 123 -20.89 -15.18 7.00
N THR A 124 -20.34 -14.66 8.11
CA THR A 124 -20.33 -13.21 8.37
C THR A 124 -19.15 -12.51 7.71
N SER A 125 -19.23 -11.15 7.60
CA SER A 125 -18.13 -10.32 7.09
C SER A 125 -16.84 -10.52 7.87
N GLY A 126 -16.91 -10.65 9.22
CA GLY A 126 -15.74 -10.94 10.05
C GLY A 126 -15.07 -12.27 9.69
N TYR A 127 -15.86 -13.32 9.49
CA TYR A 127 -15.33 -14.61 9.04
C TYR A 127 -14.69 -14.51 7.65
N ARG A 128 -15.36 -13.80 6.71
CA ARG A 128 -14.85 -13.59 5.36
C ARG A 128 -13.51 -12.86 5.38
N TYR A 129 -13.42 -11.80 6.19
CA TYR A 129 -12.20 -11.01 6.34
C TYR A 129 -11.02 -11.88 6.82
N LEU A 130 -11.22 -12.64 7.89
CA LEU A 130 -10.18 -13.53 8.45
C LEU A 130 -9.75 -14.61 7.47
N SER A 131 -10.71 -15.29 6.83
CA SER A 131 -10.43 -16.40 5.92
C SER A 131 -9.76 -15.97 4.61
N SER A 132 -9.88 -14.68 4.23
CA SER A 132 -9.30 -14.11 3.02
C SER A 132 -8.01 -13.32 3.27
N THR A 133 -7.55 -13.26 4.53
CA THR A 133 -6.30 -12.57 4.88
C THR A 133 -5.17 -13.59 5.04
N SER A 134 -3.99 -13.25 4.55
CA SER A 134 -2.80 -14.10 4.69
C SER A 134 -2.50 -14.40 6.16
N SER A 135 -2.14 -15.64 6.46
CA SER A 135 -1.74 -16.07 7.81
C SER A 135 -0.46 -15.39 8.33
N ARG A 136 0.27 -14.68 7.47
CA ARG A 136 1.44 -13.88 7.86
C ARG A 136 1.07 -12.46 8.29
N VAL A 137 -0.16 -12.05 8.09
CA VAL A 137 -0.71 -10.83 8.70
C VAL A 137 -1.25 -11.22 10.07
N ASN A 138 -0.58 -10.80 11.12
CA ASN A 138 -1.02 -11.02 12.49
C ASN A 138 -2.27 -10.17 12.77
N LEU A 139 -3.36 -10.83 13.11
CA LEU A 139 -4.67 -10.25 13.42
C LEU A 139 -5.01 -10.33 14.92
N ASP A 140 -4.09 -10.76 15.78
CA ASP A 140 -4.31 -10.93 17.23
C ASP A 140 -4.53 -9.58 17.94
N HIS A 141 -4.14 -8.48 17.29
CA HIS A 141 -4.28 -7.13 17.81
C HIS A 141 -5.55 -6.41 17.31
N LEU A 142 -6.43 -7.11 16.62
CA LEU A 142 -7.74 -6.53 16.27
C LEU A 142 -8.59 -6.39 17.51
N GLN A 143 -9.09 -5.16 17.76
CA GLN A 143 -9.97 -4.89 18.90
C GLN A 143 -11.31 -5.57 18.68
N PRO A 144 -11.81 -6.40 19.63
CA PRO A 144 -13.14 -6.99 19.54
C PRO A 144 -14.23 -5.92 19.67
N VAL A 145 -15.26 -6.02 18.83
CA VAL A 145 -16.43 -5.13 18.85
C VAL A 145 -17.72 -5.93 18.72
N ASP A 146 -18.76 -5.50 19.46
CA ASP A 146 -20.11 -6.05 19.33
C ASP A 146 -20.80 -5.43 18.11
N GLY A 147 -20.82 -6.17 17.00
CA GLY A 147 -21.44 -5.77 15.75
C GLY A 147 -20.57 -6.09 14.52
N PRO A 148 -21.11 -5.83 13.32
CA PRO A 148 -20.43 -6.13 12.08
C PRO A 148 -19.28 -5.16 11.80
N ILE A 149 -18.22 -5.65 11.16
CA ILE A 149 -17.22 -4.79 10.51
C ILE A 149 -17.83 -4.10 9.29
N GLY A 150 -17.08 -3.20 8.65
CA GLY A 150 -17.53 -2.46 7.48
C GLY A 150 -17.89 -3.34 6.27
N ARG A 151 -18.67 -2.78 5.36
CA ARG A 151 -18.98 -3.33 4.03
C ARG A 151 -18.93 -2.23 2.99
N CYS A 152 -18.32 -2.53 1.86
CA CYS A 152 -18.31 -1.67 0.69
C CYS A 152 -18.89 -2.45 -0.50
N PHE A 153 -20.04 -2.02 -1.01
CA PHE A 153 -20.67 -2.60 -2.18
C PHE A 153 -20.21 -1.81 -3.41
N ALA A 154 -19.51 -2.46 -4.32
CA ALA A 154 -19.23 -1.96 -5.66
C ALA A 154 -20.31 -2.50 -6.61
N LEU A 155 -21.28 -1.66 -6.95
CA LEU A 155 -22.43 -1.97 -7.77
C LEU A 155 -22.14 -1.56 -9.21
N ILE A 156 -22.06 -2.54 -10.11
CA ILE A 156 -21.65 -2.34 -11.50
C ILE A 156 -22.87 -2.45 -12.41
N THR A 157 -23.23 -1.37 -13.10
CA THR A 157 -24.33 -1.32 -14.06
C THR A 157 -23.91 -1.86 -15.43
N PRO A 158 -24.86 -2.17 -16.35
CA PRO A 158 -24.55 -2.81 -17.65
C PRO A 158 -23.62 -2.00 -18.54
N ASP A 159 -23.58 -0.68 -18.38
CA ASP A 159 -22.66 0.22 -19.07
C ASP A 159 -21.24 0.25 -18.45
N GLY A 160 -21.01 -0.53 -17.37
CA GLY A 160 -19.73 -0.63 -16.68
C GLY A 160 -19.49 0.42 -15.60
N GLU A 161 -20.46 1.33 -15.37
CA GLU A 161 -20.34 2.36 -14.32
C GLU A 161 -20.38 1.74 -12.93
N ARG A 162 -19.54 2.23 -12.02
CA ARG A 162 -19.43 1.75 -10.64
C ARG A 162 -20.02 2.74 -9.66
N SER A 163 -20.95 2.27 -8.84
CA SER A 163 -21.53 3.03 -7.73
C SER A 163 -21.22 2.34 -6.41
N PHE A 164 -20.90 3.12 -5.38
CA PHE A 164 -20.49 2.56 -4.10
C PHE A 164 -21.52 2.83 -3.01
N ALA A 165 -21.92 1.77 -2.29
CA ALA A 165 -22.70 1.88 -1.07
C ALA A 165 -21.82 1.36 0.09
N ILE A 166 -21.58 2.20 1.09
CA ILE A 166 -20.67 1.90 2.19
C ILE A 166 -21.44 1.86 3.50
N SER A 167 -21.35 0.75 4.21
CA SER A 167 -21.82 0.64 5.60
C SER A 167 -20.60 0.57 6.51
N ALA A 168 -20.47 1.56 7.38
CA ALA A 168 -19.32 1.63 8.29
C ALA A 168 -19.32 0.49 9.32
N GLY A 169 -20.49 -0.02 9.72
CA GLY A 169 -20.55 -0.99 10.82
C GLY A 169 -19.79 -0.45 12.03
N LYS A 170 -18.84 -1.24 12.51
CA LYS A 170 -17.94 -0.91 13.62
C LYS A 170 -16.51 -0.56 13.21
N MET A 171 -16.23 -0.40 11.92
CA MET A 171 -14.88 -0.25 11.42
C MET A 171 -14.10 0.96 11.97
N ASN A 172 -14.80 1.97 12.52
CA ASN A 172 -14.22 3.20 13.09
C ASN A 172 -14.08 3.16 14.63
N GLU A 173 -14.38 2.03 15.27
CA GLU A 173 -14.42 1.88 16.72
C GLU A 173 -13.06 1.52 17.36
N LEU A 174 -11.97 1.52 16.61
CA LEU A 174 -10.65 1.31 17.18
C LEU A 174 -10.29 2.45 18.13
N ARG A 175 -9.92 2.10 19.38
CA ARG A 175 -9.58 3.05 20.42
C ARG A 175 -8.09 3.21 20.58
N ALA A 176 -7.64 4.38 21.02
CA ALA A 176 -6.21 4.68 21.21
C ALA A 176 -5.53 3.74 22.23
N GLU A 177 -6.24 3.34 23.29
CA GLU A 177 -5.73 2.38 24.29
C GLU A 177 -5.54 0.96 23.75
N SER A 178 -6.19 0.62 22.64
CA SER A 178 -6.04 -0.67 21.96
C SER A 178 -4.85 -0.72 21.02
N VAL A 179 -4.07 0.36 20.92
CA VAL A 179 -2.84 0.43 20.11
C VAL A 179 -1.63 0.14 21.01
N PRO A 180 -1.07 -1.08 21.01
CA PRO A 180 0.00 -1.45 21.92
C PRO A 180 1.35 -0.94 21.43
N ALA A 181 2.16 -0.34 22.30
CA ALA A 181 3.49 0.16 21.97
C ALA A 181 4.45 -0.96 21.49
N SER A 182 4.27 -2.18 21.99
CA SER A 182 5.16 -3.31 21.69
C SER A 182 5.20 -3.68 20.20
N VAL A 183 4.13 -3.39 19.43
CA VAL A 183 4.10 -3.72 17.99
C VAL A 183 5.03 -2.83 17.16
N PHE A 184 5.50 -1.72 17.69
CA PHE A 184 6.44 -0.83 17.01
C PHE A 184 7.91 -1.24 17.20
N THR A 185 8.20 -2.15 18.13
CA THR A 185 9.54 -2.71 18.29
C THR A 185 9.91 -3.52 17.06
N ASN A 186 10.99 -3.13 16.38
CA ASN A 186 11.46 -3.71 15.11
C ASN A 186 10.47 -3.55 13.93
N ALA A 187 9.50 -2.66 14.01
CA ALA A 187 8.66 -2.36 12.87
C ALA A 187 9.47 -1.66 11.75
N GLY A 188 9.30 -2.09 10.52
CA GLY A 188 9.94 -1.50 9.34
C GLY A 188 9.30 -0.18 8.92
N ALA A 189 7.97 -0.10 9.03
CA ALA A 189 7.16 1.10 8.82
C ALA A 189 5.80 0.96 9.50
N LEU A 190 5.16 2.11 9.77
CA LEU A 190 3.72 2.22 10.05
C LEU A 190 3.00 2.65 8.77
N VAL A 191 1.95 1.95 8.39
CA VAL A 191 1.09 2.31 7.25
C VAL A 191 -0.27 2.75 7.75
N ILE A 192 -0.71 3.91 7.30
CA ILE A 192 -2.04 4.48 7.56
C ILE A 192 -2.67 4.96 6.27
N SER A 193 -3.99 5.11 6.24
CA SER A 193 -4.71 5.70 5.10
C SER A 193 -5.41 6.99 5.49
N ALA A 194 -5.66 7.86 4.51
CA ALA A 194 -6.39 9.10 4.75
C ALA A 194 -7.84 8.86 5.22
N TYR A 195 -8.42 7.71 4.90
CA TYR A 195 -9.76 7.33 5.37
C TYR A 195 -9.89 7.33 6.90
N LEU A 196 -8.81 6.98 7.63
CA LEU A 196 -8.81 6.87 9.09
C LEU A 196 -9.07 8.20 9.79
N MET A 197 -8.73 9.32 9.12
CA MET A 197 -8.91 10.68 9.64
C MET A 197 -10.22 11.33 9.19
N ARG A 198 -11.05 10.58 8.44
CA ARG A 198 -12.34 11.04 7.94
C ARG A 198 -13.51 10.66 8.84
N ALA A 199 -13.27 9.84 9.86
CA ALA A 199 -14.31 9.38 10.77
C ALA A 199 -15.18 10.53 11.28
N SER A 200 -16.46 10.24 11.54
CA SER A 200 -17.42 11.20 12.05
C SER A 200 -17.00 11.74 13.42
N SER A 201 -17.49 12.91 13.78
CA SER A 201 -17.20 13.50 15.09
C SER A 201 -17.60 12.54 16.21
N GLY A 202 -16.64 12.21 17.08
CA GLY A 202 -16.82 11.29 18.20
C GLY A 202 -16.46 9.83 17.95
N GLU A 203 -16.12 9.44 16.72
CA GLU A 203 -15.55 8.11 16.45
C GLU A 203 -14.08 8.06 16.89
N PRO A 204 -13.62 6.96 17.53
CA PRO A 204 -12.29 6.92 18.14
C PRO A 204 -11.13 6.65 17.16
N MET A 205 -11.40 6.22 15.94
CA MET A 205 -10.38 5.86 14.94
C MET A 205 -9.32 6.97 14.68
N PRO A 206 -9.67 8.26 14.56
CA PRO A 206 -8.67 9.31 14.37
C PRO A 206 -7.70 9.42 15.54
N ASP A 207 -8.15 9.24 16.78
CA ASP A 207 -7.30 9.29 17.96
C ASP A 207 -6.41 8.05 18.07
N ALA A 208 -6.92 6.87 17.72
CA ALA A 208 -6.14 5.66 17.60
C ALA A 208 -5.04 5.80 16.54
N THR A 209 -5.36 6.43 15.40
CA THR A 209 -4.39 6.71 14.33
C THR A 209 -3.29 7.67 14.81
N ARG A 210 -3.66 8.77 15.48
CA ARG A 210 -2.65 9.68 16.08
C ARG A 210 -1.77 9.00 17.11
N ARG A 211 -2.37 8.12 17.94
CA ARG A 211 -1.60 7.31 18.90
C ARG A 211 -0.60 6.39 18.22
N ALA A 212 -1.01 5.72 17.14
CA ALA A 212 -0.12 4.86 16.34
C ALA A 212 1.05 5.67 15.74
N VAL A 213 0.76 6.85 15.19
CA VAL A 213 1.77 7.77 14.63
C VAL A 213 2.76 8.23 15.71
N ALA A 214 2.25 8.62 16.88
CA ALA A 214 3.12 9.02 18.00
C ALA A 214 4.06 7.89 18.43
N LEU A 215 3.53 6.66 18.59
CA LEU A 215 4.31 5.48 18.92
C LEU A 215 5.34 5.13 17.85
N ALA A 216 4.98 5.23 16.56
CA ALA A 216 5.92 5.01 15.46
C ALA A 216 7.11 5.97 15.57
N ARG A 217 6.86 7.26 15.81
CA ARG A 217 7.90 8.27 16.00
C ARG A 217 8.78 8.01 17.22
N GLU A 218 8.18 7.65 18.36
CA GLU A 218 8.92 7.27 19.59
C GLU A 218 9.90 6.11 19.34
N HIS A 219 9.56 5.20 18.41
CA HIS A 219 10.38 4.04 18.06
C HIS A 219 11.27 4.24 16.82
N GLY A 220 11.32 5.44 16.23
CA GLY A 220 12.07 5.72 15.00
C GLY A 220 11.57 4.88 13.79
N VAL A 221 10.26 4.65 13.72
CA VAL A 221 9.60 3.90 12.65
C VAL A 221 9.02 4.89 11.65
N PRO A 222 9.37 4.83 10.36
CA PRO A 222 8.81 5.73 9.36
C PRO A 222 7.31 5.56 9.21
N VAL A 223 6.60 6.69 9.05
CA VAL A 223 5.16 6.75 8.84
C VAL A 223 4.86 6.88 7.35
N VAL A 224 4.07 5.96 6.83
CA VAL A 224 3.62 5.90 5.45
C VAL A 224 2.13 6.19 5.37
N LEU A 225 1.76 7.22 4.62
CA LEU A 225 0.37 7.58 4.36
C LEU A 225 0.00 7.22 2.93
N THR A 226 -1.03 6.38 2.74
CA THR A 226 -1.70 6.25 1.45
C THR A 226 -2.95 7.14 1.41
N LEU A 227 -3.07 7.96 0.36
CA LEU A 227 -4.14 8.94 0.26
C LEU A 227 -5.50 8.31 -0.03
N GLY A 228 -5.52 7.19 -0.76
CA GLY A 228 -6.66 6.30 -0.94
C GLY A 228 -7.76 6.80 -1.86
N THR A 229 -8.04 8.09 -1.94
CA THR A 229 -8.99 8.66 -2.89
C THR A 229 -8.95 10.19 -2.97
N ARG A 230 -9.14 10.72 -4.18
CA ARG A 230 -9.17 12.14 -4.49
C ARG A 230 -10.13 12.94 -3.59
N PHE A 231 -11.35 12.45 -3.38
CA PHE A 231 -12.36 13.24 -2.67
C PHE A 231 -12.04 13.47 -1.18
N VAL A 232 -11.40 12.52 -0.49
CA VAL A 232 -10.98 12.70 0.91
C VAL A 232 -9.92 13.80 1.01
N ILE A 233 -9.03 13.88 0.06
CA ILE A 233 -7.97 14.89 0.03
C ILE A 233 -8.56 16.26 -0.35
N ALA A 234 -9.42 16.30 -1.38
CA ALA A 234 -10.04 17.53 -1.87
C ALA A 234 -10.97 18.20 -0.85
N GLU A 235 -11.55 17.45 0.10
CA GLU A 235 -12.36 18.01 1.20
C GLU A 235 -11.54 18.96 2.10
N ARG A 236 -10.25 18.66 2.35
CA ARG A 236 -9.40 19.42 3.29
C ARG A 236 -7.92 19.40 2.87
N PRO A 237 -7.54 19.96 1.72
CA PRO A 237 -6.17 19.84 1.20
C PRO A 237 -5.12 20.49 2.11
N ASP A 238 -5.43 21.60 2.76
CA ASP A 238 -4.50 22.27 3.68
C ASP A 238 -4.27 21.45 4.96
N PHE A 239 -5.31 20.81 5.48
CA PHE A 239 -5.16 19.88 6.60
C PHE A 239 -4.20 18.74 6.25
N TRP A 240 -4.35 18.16 5.04
CA TRP A 240 -3.51 17.06 4.61
C TRP A 240 -2.05 17.48 4.43
N ARG A 241 -1.79 18.66 3.86
CA ARG A 241 -0.41 19.17 3.75
C ARG A 241 0.23 19.34 5.11
N SER A 242 -0.46 19.98 6.06
CA SER A 242 0.04 20.15 7.43
C SER A 242 0.22 18.82 8.15
N PHE A 243 -0.73 17.89 8.02
CA PHE A 243 -0.64 16.56 8.63
C PHE A 243 0.54 15.77 8.08
N ILE A 244 0.79 15.82 6.77
CA ILE A 244 1.93 15.15 6.15
C ILE A 244 3.23 15.77 6.65
N GLU A 245 3.39 17.08 6.57
CA GLU A 245 4.58 17.79 7.01
C GLU A 245 4.94 17.49 8.47
N GLU A 246 3.95 17.37 9.33
CA GLU A 246 4.16 17.15 10.76
C GLU A 246 4.33 15.69 11.16
N HIS A 247 3.73 14.75 10.42
CA HIS A 247 3.54 13.38 10.89
C HIS A 247 3.93 12.27 9.93
N VAL A 248 4.18 12.56 8.66
CA VAL A 248 4.35 11.54 7.62
C VAL A 248 5.69 11.69 6.90
N ASP A 249 6.38 10.58 6.75
CA ASP A 249 7.67 10.54 6.05
C ASP A 249 7.51 10.14 4.57
N ILE A 250 6.55 9.27 4.29
CA ILE A 250 6.36 8.66 2.96
C ILE A 250 4.90 8.79 2.54
N VAL A 251 4.66 9.33 1.35
CA VAL A 251 3.33 9.45 0.75
C VAL A 251 3.18 8.49 -0.43
N ALA A 252 2.10 7.71 -0.43
CA ALA A 252 1.66 6.92 -1.58
C ALA A 252 0.33 7.48 -2.12
N MET A 253 0.27 7.75 -3.41
CA MET A 253 -0.87 8.39 -4.06
C MET A 253 -0.99 7.97 -5.52
N ASN A 254 -2.15 8.23 -6.13
CA ASN A 254 -2.30 8.22 -7.58
C ASN A 254 -2.27 9.66 -8.13
N GLU A 255 -2.36 9.81 -9.47
CA GLU A 255 -2.32 11.11 -10.14
C GLU A 255 -3.47 12.05 -9.73
N GLU A 256 -4.68 11.52 -9.49
CA GLU A 256 -5.84 12.32 -9.08
C GLU A 256 -5.73 12.79 -7.62
N GLU A 257 -5.19 11.95 -6.76
CA GLU A 257 -4.89 12.28 -5.36
C GLU A 257 -3.75 13.30 -5.27
N ALA A 258 -2.75 13.16 -6.14
CA ALA A 258 -1.64 14.10 -6.25
C ALA A 258 -2.13 15.49 -6.67
N GLU A 259 -3.02 15.57 -7.66
CA GLU A 259 -3.69 16.81 -8.06
C GLU A 259 -4.49 17.43 -6.93
N ALA A 260 -5.29 16.62 -6.22
CA ALA A 260 -6.10 17.10 -5.09
C ALA A 260 -5.25 17.65 -3.94
N LEU A 261 -4.09 17.05 -3.69
CA LEU A 261 -3.17 17.48 -2.63
C LEU A 261 -2.40 18.75 -2.98
N THR A 262 -1.93 18.84 -4.22
CA THR A 262 -0.98 19.88 -4.66
C THR A 262 -1.60 20.99 -5.51
N GLY A 263 -2.74 20.73 -6.16
CA GLY A 263 -3.33 21.58 -7.18
C GLY A 263 -2.64 21.46 -8.55
N ILE A 264 -1.74 20.49 -8.73
CA ILE A 264 -0.94 20.31 -9.95
C ILE A 264 -1.38 19.01 -10.64
N ALA A 265 -1.87 19.10 -11.87
CA ALA A 265 -2.37 17.97 -12.64
C ALA A 265 -1.25 17.08 -13.21
N ASP A 266 -0.05 17.63 -13.46
CA ASP A 266 1.09 16.83 -13.90
C ASP A 266 1.64 16.01 -12.73
N PRO A 267 1.61 14.65 -12.80
CA PRO A 267 1.98 13.80 -11.67
C PRO A 267 3.45 13.93 -11.27
N LEU A 268 4.32 14.28 -12.20
CA LEU A 268 5.73 14.48 -11.94
C LEU A 268 5.98 15.74 -11.11
N LEU A 269 5.40 16.85 -11.54
CA LEU A 269 5.47 18.12 -10.81
C LEU A 269 4.73 18.06 -9.47
N ALA A 270 3.63 17.30 -9.41
CA ALA A 270 2.94 17.04 -8.16
C ALA A 270 3.81 16.24 -7.17
N CYS A 271 4.55 15.22 -7.65
CA CYS A 271 5.53 14.51 -6.81
C CYS A 271 6.63 15.45 -6.32
N GLU A 272 7.17 16.30 -7.20
CA GLU A 272 8.19 17.29 -6.82
C GLU A 272 7.67 18.25 -5.75
N ARG A 273 6.43 18.72 -5.89
CA ARG A 273 5.77 19.59 -4.91
C ARG A 273 5.53 18.88 -3.59
N THR A 274 5.15 17.61 -3.62
CA THR A 274 4.90 16.83 -2.40
C THR A 274 6.18 16.62 -1.59
N LEU A 275 7.35 16.60 -2.22
CA LEU A 275 8.64 16.57 -1.51
C LEU A 275 8.93 17.81 -0.66
N ASP A 276 8.17 18.89 -0.79
CA ASP A 276 8.34 20.04 0.10
C ASP A 276 7.88 19.73 1.53
N PHE A 277 7.03 18.71 1.71
CA PHE A 277 6.46 18.28 3.00
C PHE A 277 6.53 16.76 3.28
N ALA A 278 7.16 15.97 2.41
CA ALA A 278 7.44 14.55 2.63
C ALA A 278 8.85 14.18 2.15
N ASP A 279 9.41 13.07 2.66
CA ASP A 279 10.76 12.63 2.30
C ASP A 279 10.80 11.71 1.08
N LEU A 280 9.74 10.93 0.89
CA LEU A 280 9.61 9.98 -0.22
C LEU A 280 8.16 9.95 -0.72
N VAL A 281 7.98 9.94 -2.04
CA VAL A 281 6.67 9.95 -2.69
C VAL A 281 6.62 8.85 -3.73
N LEU A 282 5.62 7.96 -3.60
CA LEU A 282 5.26 6.97 -4.60
C LEU A 282 3.97 7.41 -5.28
N CYS A 283 4.00 7.65 -6.59
CA CYS A 283 2.80 8.02 -7.35
C CYS A 283 2.56 7.04 -8.50
N THR A 284 1.40 6.41 -8.50
CA THR A 284 0.93 5.58 -9.62
C THR A 284 0.10 6.46 -10.56
N ALA A 285 0.36 6.38 -11.86
CA ALA A 285 -0.28 7.22 -12.87
C ALA A 285 -0.83 6.36 -14.05
N GLY A 286 -1.53 5.28 -13.71
CA GLY A 286 -2.22 4.41 -14.66
C GLY A 286 -1.39 4.09 -15.91
N PRO A 287 -1.87 4.46 -17.11
CA PRO A 287 -1.17 4.16 -18.36
C PRO A 287 0.12 4.97 -18.56
N ILE A 288 0.38 5.99 -17.75
CA ILE A 288 1.62 6.77 -17.81
C ILE A 288 2.76 6.04 -17.07
N GLY A 289 2.43 5.24 -16.07
CA GLY A 289 3.40 4.45 -15.31
C GLY A 289 3.48 4.79 -13.84
N LEU A 290 4.70 4.78 -13.29
CA LEU A 290 4.94 4.96 -11.87
C LEU A 290 6.09 5.94 -11.65
N TYR A 291 5.90 6.84 -10.71
CA TYR A 291 6.88 7.83 -10.26
C TYR A 291 7.30 7.51 -8.83
N LEU A 292 8.59 7.63 -8.57
CA LEU A 292 9.16 7.64 -7.23
C LEU A 292 10.04 8.88 -7.11
N ALA A 293 9.75 9.74 -6.14
CA ALA A 293 10.49 10.95 -5.86
C ALA A 293 10.97 10.95 -4.41
N GLY A 294 12.18 11.45 -4.15
CA GLY A 294 12.74 11.46 -2.80
C GLY A 294 13.98 12.33 -2.69
N TYR A 295 14.61 12.30 -1.53
CA TYR A 295 15.88 12.96 -1.29
C TYR A 295 17.03 11.95 -1.22
N THR A 296 18.22 12.39 -1.59
CA THR A 296 19.48 11.71 -1.29
C THR A 296 20.55 12.75 -0.96
N ASP A 297 21.63 12.35 -0.31
CA ASP A 297 22.76 13.26 -0.10
C ASP A 297 23.58 13.41 -1.38
N ASP A 298 23.99 14.64 -1.69
CA ASP A 298 24.78 14.98 -2.88
C ASP A 298 26.06 14.12 -3.02
N GLN A 299 26.64 13.70 -1.91
CA GLN A 299 27.87 12.90 -1.90
C GLN A 299 27.64 11.44 -2.33
N VAL A 300 26.41 10.93 -2.23
CA VAL A 300 26.08 9.52 -2.52
C VAL A 300 25.08 9.35 -3.66
N LYS A 301 24.69 10.45 -4.31
CA LYS A 301 23.86 10.39 -5.52
C LYS A 301 24.59 9.61 -6.63
N ARG A 302 23.84 8.87 -7.41
CA ARG A 302 24.36 8.05 -8.49
C ARG A 302 23.77 8.48 -9.81
N GLU A 303 24.60 9.04 -10.67
CA GLU A 303 24.21 9.42 -12.01
C GLU A 303 24.00 8.18 -12.88
N THR A 304 22.93 8.19 -13.66
CA THR A 304 22.59 7.14 -14.61
C THR A 304 23.61 7.09 -15.73
N ARG A 305 24.24 5.93 -15.91
CA ARG A 305 25.28 5.68 -16.92
C ARG A 305 24.83 4.71 -18.02
N TYR A 306 23.63 4.16 -17.89
CA TYR A 306 23.05 3.20 -18.80
C TYR A 306 21.92 3.84 -19.60
N ALA A 307 21.55 3.20 -20.71
CA ALA A 307 20.35 3.59 -21.43
C ALA A 307 19.12 3.54 -20.51
N LEU A 308 18.29 4.56 -20.56
CA LEU A 308 17.06 4.59 -19.83
C LEU A 308 16.05 3.61 -20.44
N LEU A 309 15.15 3.11 -19.59
CA LEU A 309 14.04 2.30 -20.07
C LEU A 309 13.11 3.13 -20.96
N PRO A 310 12.38 2.49 -21.90
CA PRO A 310 11.35 3.17 -22.65
C PRO A 310 10.36 3.90 -21.71
N GLY A 311 9.96 5.10 -22.08
CA GLY A 311 9.07 5.96 -21.30
C GLY A 311 9.74 6.73 -20.15
N ALA A 312 11.00 6.46 -19.81
CA ALA A 312 11.72 7.26 -18.83
C ALA A 312 12.03 8.68 -19.34
N ILE A 313 11.94 9.65 -18.45
CA ILE A 313 12.20 11.07 -18.75
C ILE A 313 13.64 11.39 -18.34
N PRO A 314 14.57 11.69 -19.29
CA PRO A 314 16.01 11.76 -19.03
C PRO A 314 16.40 12.72 -17.91
N GLU A 315 15.78 13.89 -17.84
CA GLU A 315 16.07 14.92 -16.85
C GLU A 315 15.69 14.46 -15.44
N PHE A 316 14.59 13.70 -15.33
CA PHE A 316 14.10 13.16 -14.07
C PHE A 316 14.82 11.89 -13.65
N ASN A 317 15.11 11.02 -14.59
CA ASN A 317 15.80 9.76 -14.31
C ASN A 317 17.32 9.92 -14.20
N ARG A 318 17.84 11.13 -14.20
CA ARG A 318 19.29 11.37 -14.13
C ARG A 318 19.98 10.69 -12.95
N TYR A 319 19.31 10.59 -11.82
CA TYR A 319 19.82 10.00 -10.59
C TYR A 319 18.98 8.80 -10.09
N GLU A 320 18.28 8.12 -10.97
CA GLU A 320 17.35 7.03 -10.64
C GLU A 320 18.02 5.84 -9.92
N PHE A 321 19.34 5.67 -10.06
CA PHE A 321 20.10 4.64 -9.34
C PHE A 321 20.53 5.06 -7.94
N SER A 322 20.16 6.26 -7.49
CA SER A 322 20.33 6.67 -6.11
C SER A 322 19.34 5.95 -5.18
N ARG A 323 19.70 5.86 -3.92
CA ARG A 323 18.83 5.34 -2.85
C ARG A 323 18.29 6.53 -2.05
N PRO A 324 16.99 6.57 -1.75
CA PRO A 324 16.40 7.66 -1.00
C PRO A 324 16.82 7.64 0.47
N MET A 325 16.84 8.82 1.07
CA MET A 325 17.16 9.10 2.47
C MET A 325 16.10 10.04 3.04
N PHE A 326 15.99 10.08 4.36
CA PHE A 326 15.32 11.20 5.02
C PHE A 326 16.04 12.50 4.67
N ARG A 327 15.30 13.55 4.42
CA ARG A 327 15.85 14.87 4.09
C ARG A 327 16.82 15.37 5.17
N ASP A 328 16.42 15.21 6.43
CA ASP A 328 17.19 15.65 7.59
C ASP A 328 18.47 14.81 7.84
N ALA A 329 18.52 13.60 7.30
CA ALA A 329 19.72 12.75 7.32
C ALA A 329 20.76 13.14 6.25
N CYS A 330 20.40 14.03 5.30
CA CYS A 330 21.29 14.51 4.25
C CYS A 330 22.06 15.74 4.72
N GLN A 331 23.37 15.76 4.48
CA GLN A 331 24.19 16.97 4.69
C GLN A 331 23.89 18.01 3.60
N ARG A 332 23.71 17.57 2.38
CA ARG A 332 23.31 18.38 1.22
C ARG A 332 22.19 17.63 0.45
N PRO A 333 20.93 17.85 0.84
CA PRO A 333 19.81 17.15 0.23
C PRO A 333 19.66 17.53 -1.24
N VAL A 334 19.50 16.52 -2.09
CA VAL A 334 19.22 16.64 -3.52
C VAL A 334 17.97 15.84 -3.82
N LYS A 335 17.00 16.47 -4.50
CA LYS A 335 15.82 15.77 -5.01
C LYS A 335 16.24 14.78 -6.10
N VAL A 336 15.77 13.55 -6.01
CA VAL A 336 16.03 12.48 -6.96
C VAL A 336 14.73 11.82 -7.38
N PHE A 337 14.66 11.41 -8.64
CA PHE A 337 13.42 10.93 -9.24
C PHE A 337 13.68 9.65 -10.04
N ALA A 338 12.68 8.80 -10.13
CA ALA A 338 12.60 7.72 -11.09
C ALA A 338 11.17 7.68 -11.67
N HIS A 339 11.07 7.64 -12.97
CA HIS A 339 9.85 7.36 -13.69
C HIS A 339 10.07 6.18 -14.61
N ILE A 340 9.13 5.26 -14.63
CA ILE A 340 9.12 4.15 -15.58
C ILE A 340 7.71 3.91 -16.14
N ALA A 341 7.70 3.53 -17.42
CA ALA A 341 6.47 3.14 -18.11
C ALA A 341 5.79 1.92 -17.45
N PRO A 342 4.50 1.71 -17.68
CA PRO A 342 3.79 0.55 -17.15
C PRO A 342 4.43 -0.77 -17.59
N TYR A 343 4.47 -1.73 -16.67
CA TYR A 343 4.87 -3.10 -16.99
C TYR A 343 3.66 -3.88 -17.53
N HIS A 344 3.78 -4.42 -18.72
CA HIS A 344 2.71 -5.19 -19.35
C HIS A 344 2.82 -6.70 -19.16
N GLY A 345 3.93 -7.19 -18.69
CA GLY A 345 4.16 -8.54 -18.13
C GLY A 345 3.76 -9.76 -18.92
N GLY A 346 3.17 -9.59 -20.08
CA GLY A 346 2.67 -10.70 -20.91
C GLY A 346 1.32 -10.42 -21.55
N PRO A 347 0.66 -11.46 -22.10
CA PRO A 347 -0.57 -11.32 -22.87
C PRO A 347 -1.84 -11.16 -22.01
N GLU A 348 -1.76 -11.23 -20.70
CA GLU A 348 -2.91 -11.12 -19.83
C GLU A 348 -3.54 -9.74 -19.91
N ARG A 349 -4.87 -9.70 -19.90
CA ARG A 349 -5.64 -8.47 -19.94
C ARG A 349 -5.81 -7.91 -18.53
N ILE A 350 -5.78 -6.59 -18.42
CA ILE A 350 -6.17 -5.89 -17.19
C ILE A 350 -7.62 -6.21 -16.88
N THR A 351 -7.88 -6.73 -15.69
CA THR A 351 -9.20 -7.15 -15.22
C THR A 351 -9.79 -6.11 -14.28
N SER A 352 -8.97 -5.56 -13.37
CA SER A 352 -9.42 -4.59 -12.38
C SER A 352 -8.26 -3.68 -11.99
N ALA A 353 -8.52 -2.39 -11.81
CA ALA A 353 -7.54 -1.44 -11.27
C ALA A 353 -7.51 -1.39 -9.73
N ASN A 354 -8.47 -2.08 -9.07
CA ASN A 354 -8.57 -2.05 -7.62
C ASN A 354 -7.34 -2.71 -6.98
N GLY A 355 -6.74 -2.05 -6.00
CA GLY A 355 -5.59 -2.57 -5.25
C GLY A 355 -4.24 -2.47 -5.96
N ALA A 356 -4.17 -1.91 -7.18
CA ALA A 356 -2.89 -1.73 -7.89
C ALA A 356 -1.94 -0.79 -7.16
N GLY A 357 -2.46 0.31 -6.59
CA GLY A 357 -1.70 1.23 -5.74
C GLY A 357 -1.24 0.55 -4.45
N ASP A 358 -2.13 -0.22 -3.79
CA ASP A 358 -1.81 -1.01 -2.59
C ASP A 358 -0.69 -2.03 -2.87
N ALA A 359 -0.72 -2.63 -4.06
CA ALA A 359 0.30 -3.56 -4.53
C ALA A 359 1.65 -2.87 -4.79
N ALA A 360 1.65 -1.68 -5.42
CA ALA A 360 2.86 -0.88 -5.60
C ALA A 360 3.49 -0.50 -4.25
N LEU A 361 2.65 -0.04 -3.31
CA LEU A 361 3.09 0.31 -1.96
C LEU A 361 3.66 -0.90 -1.22
N SER A 362 3.07 -2.08 -1.35
CA SER A 362 3.58 -3.30 -0.72
C SER A 362 5.00 -3.65 -1.16
N ALA A 363 5.34 -3.38 -2.42
CA ALA A 363 6.70 -3.57 -2.95
C ALA A 363 7.71 -2.58 -2.34
N LEU A 364 7.32 -1.30 -2.19
CA LEU A 364 8.14 -0.29 -1.51
C LEU A 364 8.39 -0.67 -0.05
N LEU A 365 7.33 -1.06 0.68
CA LEU A 365 7.42 -1.49 2.08
C LEU A 365 8.34 -2.71 2.24
N HIS A 366 8.30 -3.64 1.29
CA HIS A 366 9.19 -4.79 1.30
C HIS A 366 10.65 -4.35 1.16
N ASP A 367 10.96 -3.38 0.31
CA ASP A 367 12.32 -2.88 0.14
C ASP A 367 12.81 -2.10 1.38
N ILE A 368 11.92 -1.33 2.01
CA ILE A 368 12.19 -0.64 3.29
C ILE A 368 12.50 -1.66 4.40
N SER A 369 11.68 -2.71 4.52
CA SER A 369 11.90 -3.78 5.50
C SER A 369 13.21 -4.53 5.26
N ALA A 370 13.51 -4.83 4.00
CA ALA A 370 14.76 -5.47 3.61
C ALA A 370 15.99 -4.61 3.98
N ASN A 371 15.90 -3.29 3.80
CA ASN A 371 16.96 -2.37 4.20
C ASN A 371 17.17 -2.40 5.72
N ARG A 372 16.08 -2.34 6.49
CA ARG A 372 16.14 -2.33 7.96
C ARG A 372 16.69 -3.66 8.49
N TYR A 373 16.22 -4.78 7.94
CA TYR A 373 16.73 -6.10 8.27
C TYR A 373 18.22 -6.23 7.96
N HIS A 374 18.63 -5.88 6.74
CA HIS A 374 20.03 -5.99 6.33
C HIS A 374 20.94 -5.10 7.18
N ARG A 375 20.50 -3.90 7.52
CA ARG A 375 21.21 -2.99 8.43
C ARG A 375 21.40 -3.60 9.82
N ALA A 376 20.37 -4.26 10.35
CA ALA A 376 20.45 -4.92 11.66
C ALA A 376 21.38 -6.15 11.65
N ARG A 377 21.36 -6.92 10.54
CA ARG A 377 22.14 -8.17 10.41
C ARG A 377 23.59 -7.95 9.97
N VAL A 378 23.82 -6.98 9.12
CA VAL A 378 25.15 -6.70 8.53
C VAL A 378 25.47 -5.20 8.65
N PRO A 379 25.59 -4.64 9.86
CA PRO A 379 25.75 -3.19 10.07
C PRO A 379 27.03 -2.63 9.41
N ALA A 380 28.08 -3.44 9.29
CA ALA A 380 29.34 -3.05 8.65
C ALA A 380 29.33 -3.11 7.12
N SER A 381 28.20 -3.46 6.50
CA SER A 381 28.10 -3.51 5.03
C SER A 381 28.34 -2.13 4.42
N ALA A 382 29.05 -2.09 3.30
CA ALA A 382 29.21 -0.89 2.48
C ALA A 382 27.90 -0.27 1.99
N LYS A 383 26.77 -1.01 2.06
CA LYS A 383 25.45 -0.50 1.78
C LYS A 383 24.91 0.43 2.86
N HIS A 384 25.53 0.48 4.03
CA HIS A 384 25.06 1.24 5.19
C HIS A 384 25.91 2.47 5.51
N VAL A 385 26.66 2.97 4.53
CA VAL A 385 27.48 4.19 4.67
C VAL A 385 26.67 5.44 5.01
N ARG A 386 25.37 5.42 4.75
CA ARG A 386 24.38 6.45 5.09
C ARG A 386 23.06 5.78 5.53
N GLU A 387 22.17 6.58 6.08
CA GLU A 387 20.84 6.14 6.52
C GLU A 387 19.83 6.17 5.37
N PHE A 388 19.99 5.24 4.44
CA PHE A 388 19.04 5.08 3.35
C PHE A 388 17.71 4.50 3.83
N LEU A 389 16.60 4.94 3.21
CA LEU A 389 15.26 4.42 3.45
C LEU A 389 15.05 3.06 2.81
N THR A 390 15.60 2.86 1.61
CA THR A 390 15.41 1.64 0.82
C THR A 390 16.70 0.83 0.71
N TYR A 391 16.56 -0.47 0.50
CA TYR A 391 17.69 -1.37 0.20
C TYR A 391 18.19 -1.21 -1.23
N SER A 392 17.25 -1.07 -2.16
CA SER A 392 17.50 -0.94 -3.59
C SER A 392 17.48 0.54 -4.03
N SER A 393 17.93 0.80 -5.25
CA SER A 393 17.80 2.12 -5.88
C SER A 393 16.35 2.41 -6.26
N MET A 394 16.04 3.70 -6.48
CA MET A 394 14.70 4.14 -6.88
C MET A 394 14.22 3.42 -8.14
N SER A 395 15.06 3.30 -9.17
CA SER A 395 14.73 2.57 -10.39
C SER A 395 14.37 1.11 -10.14
N GLN A 396 15.12 0.42 -9.26
CA GLN A 396 14.82 -0.97 -8.92
C GLN A 396 13.49 -1.11 -8.14
N VAL A 397 13.24 -0.19 -7.21
CA VAL A 397 11.95 -0.14 -6.47
C VAL A 397 10.80 0.10 -7.43
N CYS A 398 10.92 1.05 -8.36
CA CYS A 398 9.89 1.33 -9.37
C CYS A 398 9.56 0.10 -10.23
N ARG A 399 10.58 -0.58 -10.75
CA ARG A 399 10.39 -1.80 -11.55
C ARG A 399 9.66 -2.87 -10.75
N TYR A 400 10.03 -3.04 -9.50
CA TYR A 400 9.39 -4.02 -8.65
C TYR A 400 7.95 -3.64 -8.32
N ALA A 401 7.69 -2.40 -7.95
CA ALA A 401 6.35 -1.90 -7.66
C ALA A 401 5.42 -2.05 -8.88
N ASN A 402 5.90 -1.68 -10.07
CA ASN A 402 5.17 -1.86 -11.31
C ASN A 402 4.83 -3.34 -11.59
N ARG A 403 5.80 -4.24 -11.34
CA ARG A 403 5.60 -5.68 -11.50
C ARG A 403 4.53 -6.21 -10.55
N VAL A 404 4.56 -5.81 -9.29
CA VAL A 404 3.57 -6.23 -8.28
C VAL A 404 2.19 -5.69 -8.60
N SER A 405 2.10 -4.42 -9.03
CA SER A 405 0.84 -3.82 -9.49
C SER A 405 0.23 -4.60 -10.66
N TYR A 406 1.04 -4.99 -11.63
CA TYR A 406 0.57 -5.76 -12.78
C TYR A 406 -0.06 -7.10 -12.36
N GLU A 407 0.52 -7.82 -11.42
CA GLU A 407 -0.03 -9.10 -10.95
C GLU A 407 -1.41 -8.93 -10.26
N VAL A 408 -1.68 -7.74 -9.70
CA VAL A 408 -3.00 -7.40 -9.17
C VAL A 408 -3.95 -6.95 -10.28
N LEU A 409 -3.48 -6.17 -11.25
CA LEU A 409 -4.29 -5.67 -12.37
C LEU A 409 -4.90 -6.79 -13.24
N VAL A 410 -4.22 -7.92 -13.36
CA VAL A 410 -4.68 -9.07 -14.19
C VAL A 410 -5.61 -10.04 -13.45
N GLN A 411 -5.98 -9.74 -12.21
CA GLN A 411 -6.93 -10.54 -11.44
C GLN A 411 -8.12 -9.69 -10.94
N SER A 412 -9.17 -10.33 -10.48
CA SER A 412 -10.37 -9.62 -9.98
C SER A 412 -10.19 -9.10 -8.55
N ALA A 413 -9.42 -9.82 -7.74
CA ALA A 413 -9.20 -9.47 -6.34
C ALA A 413 -8.14 -8.36 -6.19
N PRO A 414 -8.32 -7.41 -5.25
CA PRO A 414 -7.31 -6.38 -4.94
C PRO A 414 -6.09 -6.93 -4.19
N ARG A 415 -6.16 -8.18 -3.75
CA ARG A 415 -5.14 -8.90 -2.99
C ARG A 415 -4.52 -9.98 -3.85
N LEU A 416 -3.20 -10.11 -3.82
CA LEU A 416 -2.48 -11.20 -4.47
C LEU A 416 -3.01 -12.55 -3.95
N THR A 417 -3.31 -13.47 -4.85
CA THR A 417 -3.75 -14.83 -4.49
C THR A 417 -2.56 -15.76 -4.22
N ARG A 418 -1.39 -15.37 -4.68
CA ARG A 418 -0.11 -16.09 -4.51
C ARG A 418 1.04 -15.09 -4.62
N GLY A 419 2.24 -15.51 -4.22
CA GLY A 419 3.45 -14.73 -4.48
C GLY A 419 3.67 -14.46 -5.97
N LEU A 420 4.63 -13.60 -6.30
CA LEU A 420 4.93 -13.28 -7.68
C LEU A 420 5.29 -14.56 -8.46
N PRO A 421 4.69 -14.78 -9.63
CA PRO A 421 5.05 -15.90 -10.47
C PRO A 421 6.52 -15.76 -10.91
N GLU A 422 7.22 -16.91 -10.99
CA GLU A 422 8.52 -16.94 -11.67
C GLU A 422 8.26 -16.70 -13.17
N ARG A 423 8.83 -15.63 -13.69
CA ARG A 423 8.91 -15.41 -15.14
C ARG A 423 10.32 -15.71 -15.59
N GLU A 424 10.46 -16.43 -16.70
CA GLU A 424 11.77 -16.76 -17.30
C GLU A 424 12.40 -15.52 -17.94
N ASP A 425 11.60 -14.55 -18.26
CA ASP A 425 11.95 -13.32 -18.92
C ASP A 425 12.65 -12.37 -17.94
N GLY A 426 13.68 -11.73 -18.39
CA GLY A 426 14.33 -10.64 -17.65
C GLY A 426 13.39 -9.45 -17.56
N LEU A 427 13.30 -8.82 -16.38
CA LEU A 427 12.56 -7.57 -16.21
C LEU A 427 13.15 -6.41 -17.03
N ASP A 428 14.31 -6.63 -17.63
CA ASP A 428 14.99 -5.68 -18.48
C ASP A 428 14.63 -5.88 -19.98
N ASP A 429 13.78 -6.83 -20.32
CA ASP A 429 13.35 -7.07 -21.70
C ASP A 429 12.36 -5.97 -22.12
N GLU A 430 12.76 -5.14 -23.09
CA GLU A 430 12.01 -3.98 -23.59
C GLU A 430 10.57 -4.30 -24.01
N LYS A 431 10.32 -5.52 -24.48
CA LYS A 431 8.98 -5.94 -24.90
C LYS A 431 7.92 -5.91 -23.79
N TYR A 432 8.32 -5.91 -22.52
CA TYR A 432 7.42 -5.87 -21.38
C TYR A 432 7.14 -4.46 -20.84
N TRP A 433 7.75 -3.44 -21.42
CA TRP A 433 7.54 -2.05 -21.04
C TRP A 433 6.83 -1.31 -22.17
N ALA A 434 5.86 -0.47 -21.83
CA ALA A 434 5.21 0.39 -22.81
C ALA A 434 6.22 1.38 -23.42
N MET A 435 6.11 1.59 -24.73
CA MET A 435 6.84 2.64 -25.43
C MET A 435 6.02 3.91 -25.50
#